data_f3c84741c8c5142fb220e657db72a080
#
_entry.id   f3c84741c8c5142fb220e657db72a080
#
_cell.length_a   1.000
_cell.length_b   1.000
_cell.length_c   1.000
_cell.angle_alpha   90.00
_cell.angle_beta   90.00
_cell.angle_gamma   90.00
#
_symmetry.space_group_name_H-M   'P 1'
#
loop_
_entity.id
_entity.type
_entity.pdbx_description
1 polymer ?
#
loop_
_entity_poly.entity_id
_entity_poly.type
_entity_poly.pdbx_seq_one_letter_code
_entity_poly.pdbx_strand_id
1 'polypeptide(L)'
;MLKSTLSWVDFSEHDRDHMLQVIRIFAEPETVDELGIGSVRDALADVLFPGTSTIQTRAAYFLFIPWIYVSLEGRRASARDVAELARRREVQLIDALAASDDTRGVIGIEARSKLKRFPSSIYWNGLGVWGIRRFPGSREQYHRSFASSPVGPGTVLTNDDGEPADGVVRWNWHPALPDPPPGFPRRASFRLRPDDADFLQERIQSSAPNSYLAFLVGEGGIFSPETVLFPWQHPRTAHAPELNRRQLAHARNFSLVMHGAALCYNLLLVEARLALRQTDADEERRDTYVDMLEQWWAEVKAWTRVVQQWDMTSFWATAEQGNPNIHRRTRYFVETWLAFVREHLRGGHPVDRLVRSQRVVDLLKERERQLKGSRARFYNPHALDGWNGRSGADRLNYRWPVVSDIVLDILNGFAEGEFDAATG
;
A
#
# COMPACT_ATOMS: atom_id res chain seq x y z
N MET A 1 4.71 29.31 -30.07
CA MET A 1 5.45 28.37 -29.21
C MET A 1 5.37 28.89 -27.79
N LEU A 2 4.43 28.35 -26.99
CA LEU A 2 4.31 28.66 -25.55
C LEU A 2 5.15 27.66 -24.78
N LYS A 3 6.22 28.12 -24.16
CA LYS A 3 7.06 27.33 -23.24
C LYS A 3 6.27 27.07 -21.97
N SER A 4 5.95 25.82 -21.71
CA SER A 4 5.38 25.35 -20.44
C SER A 4 6.51 25.30 -19.42
N THR A 5 6.57 26.26 -18.52
CA THR A 5 7.45 26.22 -17.34
C THR A 5 6.73 25.47 -16.23
N LEU A 6 7.15 24.24 -15.96
CA LEU A 6 6.87 23.53 -14.71
C LEU A 6 7.68 24.20 -13.60
N SER A 7 7.07 25.09 -12.82
CA SER A 7 7.67 25.56 -11.58
C SER A 7 7.38 24.51 -10.50
N TRP A 8 8.42 23.92 -9.96
CA TRP A 8 8.41 23.20 -8.70
C TRP A 8 8.11 24.23 -7.60
N VAL A 9 7.03 24.00 -6.86
CA VAL A 9 6.85 24.70 -5.58
C VAL A 9 7.77 23.99 -4.61
N ASP A 10 8.91 24.62 -4.31
CA ASP A 10 9.81 24.15 -3.26
C ASP A 10 9.05 24.13 -1.94
N PHE A 11 8.81 22.93 -1.43
CA PHE A 11 8.46 22.73 -0.04
C PHE A 11 9.66 23.20 0.78
N SER A 12 9.48 24.22 1.61
CA SER A 12 10.57 24.71 2.45
C SER A 12 10.99 23.60 3.42
N GLU A 13 12.26 23.53 3.81
CA GLU A 13 12.73 22.58 4.83
C GLU A 13 11.93 22.72 6.12
N HIS A 14 11.49 23.93 6.44
CA HIS A 14 10.65 24.24 7.59
C HIS A 14 9.26 23.59 7.49
N ASP A 15 8.62 23.60 6.31
CA ASP A 15 7.32 22.94 6.10
C ASP A 15 7.46 21.43 6.19
N ARG A 16 8.58 20.90 5.72
CA ARG A 16 8.92 19.48 5.81
C ARG A 16 9.13 19.05 7.27
N ASP A 17 9.91 19.82 8.04
CA ASP A 17 10.22 19.52 9.43
C ASP A 17 8.97 19.67 10.31
N HIS A 18 8.13 20.65 10.03
CA HIS A 18 6.84 20.81 10.70
C HIS A 18 5.90 19.66 10.41
N MET A 19 5.83 19.20 9.16
CA MET A 19 5.02 18.03 8.78
C MET A 19 5.57 16.73 9.39
N LEU A 20 6.89 16.54 9.45
CA LEU A 20 7.52 15.40 10.13
C LEU A 20 7.33 15.46 11.65
N GLN A 21 7.32 16.64 12.24
CA GLN A 21 7.04 16.83 13.66
C GLN A 21 5.57 16.54 13.99
N VAL A 22 4.63 16.99 13.16
CA VAL A 22 3.21 16.64 13.24
C VAL A 22 3.01 15.13 13.07
N ILE A 23 3.68 14.49 12.11
CA ILE A 23 3.64 13.04 11.92
C ILE A 23 4.19 12.29 13.15
N ARG A 24 5.26 12.77 13.79
CA ARG A 24 5.83 12.15 15.00
C ARG A 24 4.95 12.30 16.24
N ILE A 25 4.26 13.42 16.40
CA ILE A 25 3.34 13.66 17.53
C ILE A 25 2.13 12.72 17.47
N PHE A 26 1.79 12.24 16.28
CA PHE A 26 0.61 11.42 16.03
C PHE A 26 0.93 9.96 15.61
N ALA A 27 2.12 9.45 15.82
CA ALA A 27 2.55 8.13 15.40
C ALA A 27 1.87 7.00 16.20
N GLU A 28 0.63 6.67 15.85
CA GLU A 28 0.02 5.36 16.12
C GLU A 28 -0.68 4.84 14.85
N PRO A 29 -0.49 3.55 14.50
CA PRO A 29 -0.91 3.03 13.20
C PRO A 29 -2.33 2.45 13.24
N GLU A 30 -3.35 3.27 13.19
CA GLU A 30 -4.67 2.81 12.80
C GLU A 30 -5.21 3.71 11.68
N THR A 31 -4.98 3.32 10.45
CA THR A 31 -5.67 3.85 9.27
C THR A 31 -7.10 3.32 9.25
N VAL A 32 -7.91 3.75 10.19
CA VAL A 32 -9.35 3.47 10.16
C VAL A 32 -9.95 4.30 9.03
N ASP A 33 -10.61 3.63 8.08
CA ASP A 33 -11.29 4.27 6.95
C ASP A 33 -12.59 4.97 7.42
N GLU A 34 -12.42 6.11 8.05
CA GLU A 34 -13.49 6.85 8.73
C GLU A 34 -14.55 7.41 7.78
N LEU A 35 -14.14 7.73 6.55
CA LEU A 35 -15.00 8.30 5.52
C LEU A 35 -15.37 7.30 4.41
N GLY A 36 -14.97 6.03 4.55
CA GLY A 36 -15.31 4.96 3.62
C GLY A 36 -14.73 5.16 2.21
N ILE A 37 -13.56 5.79 2.11
CA ILE A 37 -12.85 6.01 0.84
C ILE A 37 -11.74 4.96 0.59
N GLY A 38 -11.55 4.03 1.52
CA GLY A 38 -10.53 3.00 1.46
C GLY A 38 -10.66 2.12 0.22
N SER A 39 -11.90 1.82 -0.21
CA SER A 39 -12.11 1.05 -1.44
C SER A 39 -11.58 1.75 -2.71
N VAL A 40 -11.60 3.08 -2.74
CA VAL A 40 -11.02 3.88 -3.84
C VAL A 40 -9.50 3.98 -3.69
N ARG A 41 -9.02 4.24 -2.47
CA ARG A 41 -7.58 4.24 -2.15
C ARG A 41 -6.92 2.93 -2.56
N ASP A 42 -7.51 1.80 -2.14
CA ASP A 42 -6.95 0.47 -2.40
C ASP A 42 -7.03 0.12 -3.89
N ALA A 43 -8.11 0.51 -4.57
CA ALA A 43 -8.25 0.35 -6.02
C ALA A 43 -7.13 1.08 -6.79
N LEU A 44 -6.85 2.34 -6.45
CA LEU A 44 -5.75 3.09 -7.06
C LEU A 44 -4.38 2.51 -6.72
N ALA A 45 -4.20 2.03 -5.47
CA ALA A 45 -2.98 1.35 -5.07
C ALA A 45 -2.76 0.03 -5.84
N ASP A 46 -3.83 -0.74 -6.09
CA ASP A 46 -3.76 -1.99 -6.86
C ASP A 46 -3.47 -1.75 -8.36
N VAL A 47 -3.94 -0.63 -8.91
CA VAL A 47 -3.60 -0.21 -10.29
C VAL A 47 -2.13 0.22 -10.40
N LEU A 48 -1.64 0.99 -9.44
CA LEU A 48 -0.28 1.51 -9.46
C LEU A 48 0.75 0.44 -9.06
N PHE A 49 0.44 -0.37 -8.05
CA PHE A 49 1.36 -1.27 -7.36
C PHE A 49 0.73 -2.66 -7.15
N PRO A 50 0.35 -3.38 -8.21
CA PRO A 50 -0.29 -4.68 -8.11
C PRO A 50 0.58 -5.68 -7.36
N GLY A 51 -0.06 -6.51 -6.52
CA GLY A 51 0.61 -7.53 -5.70
C GLY A 51 1.21 -7.03 -4.39
N THR A 52 1.18 -5.70 -4.13
CA THR A 52 1.64 -5.13 -2.87
C THR A 52 0.51 -4.98 -1.85
N SER A 53 0.87 -4.79 -0.57
CA SER A 53 -0.06 -4.48 0.52
C SER A 53 0.60 -3.62 1.60
N THR A 54 -0.21 -2.98 2.45
CA THR A 54 0.29 -2.10 3.55
C THR A 54 1.08 -2.84 4.64
N ILE A 55 0.98 -4.16 4.70
CA ILE A 55 1.59 -5.01 5.74
C ILE A 55 2.79 -5.83 5.24
N GLN A 56 3.10 -5.76 3.96
CA GLN A 56 4.37 -6.23 3.42
C GLN A 56 5.50 -5.28 3.83
N THR A 57 6.75 -5.74 3.74
CA THR A 57 7.90 -4.94 4.19
C THR A 57 9.06 -4.96 3.20
N ARG A 58 9.55 -6.14 2.80
CA ARG A 58 10.79 -6.32 2.01
C ARG A 58 10.56 -7.24 0.81
N ALA A 59 11.28 -7.02 -0.27
CA ALA A 59 11.16 -7.81 -1.51
C ALA A 59 11.57 -9.28 -1.32
N ALA A 60 12.58 -9.54 -0.51
CA ALA A 60 13.11 -10.90 -0.30
C ALA A 60 12.05 -11.91 0.20
N TYR A 61 10.98 -11.47 0.86
CA TYR A 61 9.91 -12.38 1.27
C TYR A 61 9.19 -13.03 0.08
N PHE A 62 9.19 -12.40 -1.10
CA PHE A 62 8.66 -13.01 -2.33
C PHE A 62 9.49 -14.22 -2.81
N LEU A 63 10.70 -14.41 -2.28
CA LEU A 63 11.56 -15.57 -2.51
C LEU A 63 11.56 -16.51 -1.31
N PHE A 64 11.65 -16.00 -0.09
CA PHE A 64 11.71 -16.79 1.14
C PHE A 64 10.51 -17.73 1.29
N ILE A 65 9.31 -17.23 0.99
CA ILE A 65 8.09 -18.02 1.12
C ILE A 65 8.05 -19.18 0.12
N PRO A 66 8.24 -18.95 -1.20
CA PRO A 66 8.39 -20.04 -2.16
C PRO A 66 9.46 -21.06 -1.77
N TRP A 67 10.66 -20.63 -1.37
CA TRP A 67 11.73 -21.53 -0.95
C TRP A 67 11.35 -22.42 0.24
N ILE A 68 10.65 -21.85 1.23
CA ILE A 68 10.12 -22.64 2.33
C ILE A 68 9.19 -23.73 1.82
N TYR A 69 8.21 -23.37 0.99
CA TYR A 69 7.20 -24.31 0.52
C TYR A 69 7.74 -25.33 -0.49
N VAL A 70 8.61 -24.95 -1.42
CA VAL A 70 9.32 -25.86 -2.31
C VAL A 70 10.10 -26.92 -1.49
N SER A 71 10.74 -26.54 -0.39
CA SER A 71 11.44 -27.48 0.49
C SER A 71 10.54 -28.50 1.18
N LEU A 72 9.23 -28.27 1.18
CA LEU A 72 8.23 -29.19 1.75
C LEU A 72 7.55 -30.04 0.67
N GLU A 73 7.62 -29.67 -0.59
CA GLU A 73 7.05 -30.46 -1.68
C GLU A 73 7.69 -31.83 -1.81
N GLY A 74 6.99 -32.78 -2.43
CA GLY A 74 7.41 -34.18 -2.53
C GLY A 74 7.16 -35.01 -1.26
N ARG A 75 6.67 -34.39 -0.17
CA ARG A 75 6.30 -35.09 1.07
C ARG A 75 4.80 -35.38 1.08
N ARG A 76 4.43 -36.62 1.36
CA ARG A 76 3.04 -36.95 1.65
C ARG A 76 2.75 -36.60 3.12
N ALA A 77 1.94 -35.57 3.34
CA ALA A 77 1.67 -35.09 4.68
C ALA A 77 0.23 -34.53 4.79
N SER A 78 -0.33 -34.55 5.98
CA SER A 78 -1.61 -33.91 6.23
C SER A 78 -1.50 -32.38 6.13
N ALA A 79 -2.60 -31.70 5.83
CA ALA A 79 -2.64 -30.22 5.77
C ALA A 79 -2.16 -29.58 7.08
N ARG A 80 -2.44 -30.22 8.23
CA ARG A 80 -2.00 -29.78 9.55
C ARG A 80 -0.47 -29.90 9.70
N ASP A 81 0.11 -31.00 9.26
CA ASP A 81 1.55 -31.22 9.34
C ASP A 81 2.32 -30.27 8.45
N VAL A 82 1.82 -30.02 7.22
CA VAL A 82 2.38 -29.03 6.30
C VAL A 82 2.33 -27.62 6.91
N ALA A 83 1.20 -27.23 7.48
CA ALA A 83 1.05 -25.92 8.12
C ALA A 83 2.04 -25.76 9.30
N GLU A 84 2.19 -26.79 10.10
CA GLU A 84 3.12 -26.80 11.25
C GLU A 84 4.59 -26.76 10.79
N LEU A 85 4.96 -27.52 9.75
CA LEU A 85 6.31 -27.49 9.17
C LEU A 85 6.64 -26.13 8.55
N ALA A 86 5.71 -25.56 7.78
CA ALA A 86 5.88 -24.21 7.21
C ALA A 86 6.07 -23.18 8.33
N ARG A 87 5.22 -23.22 9.35
CA ARG A 87 5.34 -22.33 10.52
C ARG A 87 6.72 -22.44 11.19
N ARG A 88 7.21 -23.65 11.43
CA ARG A 88 8.55 -23.85 12.03
C ARG A 88 9.66 -23.27 11.15
N ARG A 89 9.56 -23.41 9.83
CA ARG A 89 10.53 -22.81 8.89
C ARG A 89 10.44 -21.29 8.89
N GLU A 90 9.25 -20.71 8.93
CA GLU A 90 9.07 -19.27 9.05
C GLU A 90 9.61 -18.71 10.38
N VAL A 91 9.46 -19.43 11.50
CA VAL A 91 10.09 -19.05 12.78
C VAL A 91 11.61 -19.07 12.68
N GLN A 92 12.20 -20.13 12.08
CA GLN A 92 13.64 -20.20 11.83
C GLN A 92 14.14 -19.04 10.95
N LEU A 93 13.36 -18.66 9.95
CA LEU A 93 13.63 -17.49 9.11
C LEU A 93 13.61 -16.17 9.90
N ILE A 94 12.60 -15.99 10.76
CA ILE A 94 12.49 -14.81 11.62
C ILE A 94 13.69 -14.73 12.57
N ASP A 95 14.11 -15.86 13.14
CA ASP A 95 15.27 -15.91 14.05
C ASP A 95 16.58 -15.59 13.29
N ALA A 96 16.74 -16.10 12.07
CA ALA A 96 17.89 -15.81 11.23
C ALA A 96 17.97 -14.34 10.83
N LEU A 97 16.83 -13.75 10.37
CA LEU A 97 16.77 -12.35 9.98
C LEU A 97 16.96 -11.39 11.16
N ALA A 98 16.49 -11.78 12.35
CA ALA A 98 16.69 -10.98 13.57
C ALA A 98 18.14 -11.00 14.07
N ALA A 99 18.93 -11.99 13.66
CA ALA A 99 20.36 -12.08 13.96
C ALA A 99 21.23 -11.46 12.84
N SER A 100 20.63 -10.96 11.75
CA SER A 100 21.34 -10.32 10.65
C SER A 100 21.61 -8.83 10.95
N ASP A 101 22.49 -8.22 10.14
CA ASP A 101 22.86 -6.81 10.27
C ASP A 101 21.73 -5.85 9.90
N ASP A 102 20.75 -6.28 9.07
CA ASP A 102 19.57 -5.50 8.70
C ASP A 102 18.30 -6.17 9.23
N THR A 103 17.77 -5.62 10.33
CA THR A 103 16.54 -6.10 10.97
C THR A 103 15.30 -5.29 10.59
N ARG A 104 15.46 -4.22 9.79
CA ARG A 104 14.35 -3.38 9.37
C ARG A 104 13.40 -4.18 8.46
N GLY A 105 12.12 -4.23 8.85
CA GLY A 105 11.09 -4.95 8.10
C GLY A 105 11.01 -6.45 8.40
N VAL A 106 11.69 -6.96 9.44
CA VAL A 106 11.51 -8.35 9.91
C VAL A 106 10.13 -8.52 10.50
N ILE A 107 9.27 -9.28 9.81
CA ILE A 107 7.90 -9.55 10.25
C ILE A 107 7.94 -10.49 11.46
N GLY A 108 7.40 -10.04 12.59
CA GLY A 108 7.31 -10.84 13.80
C GLY A 108 8.59 -10.91 14.63
N ILE A 109 9.49 -9.95 14.48
CA ILE A 109 10.77 -9.91 15.22
C ILE A 109 10.61 -9.99 16.75
N GLU A 110 9.56 -9.40 17.31
CA GLU A 110 9.26 -9.48 18.75
C GLU A 110 8.41 -10.70 19.11
N ALA A 111 7.38 -10.98 18.28
CA ALA A 111 6.40 -12.02 18.57
C ALA A 111 6.91 -13.45 18.34
N ARG A 112 7.87 -13.65 17.41
CA ARG A 112 8.48 -14.94 17.08
C ARG A 112 7.42 -16.04 16.89
N SER A 113 7.54 -17.11 17.66
CA SER A 113 6.59 -18.24 17.61
C SER A 113 5.15 -17.87 18.03
N LYS A 114 4.94 -16.74 18.70
CA LYS A 114 3.61 -16.23 19.09
C LYS A 114 2.95 -15.39 18.01
N LEU A 115 3.63 -15.17 16.88
CA LEU A 115 3.11 -14.39 15.76
C LEU A 115 1.79 -14.99 15.27
N LYS A 116 0.77 -14.14 15.13
CA LYS A 116 -0.57 -14.57 14.64
C LYS A 116 -0.65 -14.59 13.12
N ARG A 117 0.06 -13.69 12.47
CA ARG A 117 0.02 -13.49 11.01
C ARG A 117 1.41 -13.61 10.40
N PHE A 118 1.73 -14.80 9.95
CA PHE A 118 3.04 -15.15 9.38
C PHE A 118 3.26 -14.53 7.98
N PRO A 119 4.52 -14.34 7.56
CA PRO A 119 4.88 -13.83 6.24
C PRO A 119 4.15 -14.51 5.11
N SER A 120 4.01 -15.83 5.13
CA SER A 120 3.27 -16.58 4.09
C SER A 120 1.83 -16.11 3.92
N SER A 121 1.14 -15.70 4.99
CA SER A 121 -0.23 -15.20 4.88
C SER A 121 -0.29 -13.76 4.37
N ILE A 122 0.76 -12.98 4.56
CA ILE A 122 0.87 -11.58 4.13
C ILE A 122 1.17 -11.50 2.64
N TYR A 123 2.06 -12.36 2.15
CA TYR A 123 2.57 -12.31 0.78
C TYR A 123 1.81 -13.23 -0.19
N TRP A 124 0.93 -14.13 0.30
CA TRP A 124 0.27 -15.16 -0.52
C TRP A 124 -0.44 -14.61 -1.75
N ASN A 125 -1.15 -13.51 -1.61
CA ASN A 125 -1.82 -12.86 -2.72
C ASN A 125 -0.82 -12.24 -3.71
N GLY A 126 0.15 -11.49 -3.22
CA GLY A 126 1.18 -10.86 -4.05
C GLY A 126 1.98 -11.87 -4.87
N LEU A 127 2.34 -13.01 -4.28
CA LEU A 127 2.98 -14.13 -4.96
C LEU A 127 2.14 -14.65 -6.15
N GLY A 128 0.82 -14.68 -5.99
CA GLY A 128 -0.09 -15.03 -7.08
C GLY A 128 -0.18 -13.96 -8.16
N VAL A 129 -0.26 -12.69 -7.76
CA VAL A 129 -0.34 -11.54 -8.70
C VAL A 129 0.93 -11.45 -9.56
N TRP A 130 2.11 -11.68 -8.99
CA TRP A 130 3.37 -11.67 -9.75
C TRP A 130 3.66 -13.00 -10.48
N GLY A 131 2.73 -13.97 -10.41
CA GLY A 131 2.88 -15.26 -11.08
C GLY A 131 4.01 -16.15 -10.53
N ILE A 132 4.59 -15.79 -9.37
CA ILE A 132 5.57 -16.60 -8.65
C ILE A 132 4.89 -17.86 -8.11
N ARG A 133 3.72 -17.70 -7.51
CA ARG A 133 2.83 -18.79 -7.12
C ARG A 133 1.88 -19.10 -8.28
N ARG A 134 1.95 -20.30 -8.79
CA ARG A 134 1.08 -20.83 -9.86
C ARG A 134 -0.10 -21.65 -9.32
N PHE A 135 -0.01 -22.16 -8.10
CA PHE A 135 -1.15 -22.81 -7.44
C PHE A 135 -2.31 -21.82 -7.32
N PRO A 136 -3.52 -22.13 -7.86
CA PRO A 136 -4.60 -21.15 -7.99
C PRO A 136 -5.38 -20.89 -6.69
N GLY A 137 -5.19 -21.73 -5.67
CA GLY A 137 -6.00 -21.71 -4.47
C GLY A 137 -5.45 -20.88 -3.30
N SER A 138 -6.20 -20.90 -2.19
CA SER A 138 -5.74 -20.35 -0.93
C SER A 138 -4.57 -21.17 -0.36
N ARG A 139 -3.88 -20.59 0.63
CA ARG A 139 -2.79 -21.28 1.34
C ARG A 139 -3.30 -22.57 2.00
N GLU A 140 -4.49 -22.55 2.56
CA GLU A 140 -5.13 -23.72 3.19
C GLU A 140 -5.47 -24.80 2.16
N GLN A 141 -5.89 -24.42 0.97
CA GLN A 141 -6.10 -25.35 -0.15
C GLN A 141 -4.77 -25.96 -0.61
N TYR A 142 -3.72 -25.14 -0.69
CA TYR A 142 -2.37 -25.63 -0.98
C TYR A 142 -1.88 -26.63 0.05
N HIS A 143 -2.04 -26.36 1.36
CA HIS A 143 -1.68 -27.35 2.40
C HIS A 143 -2.47 -28.65 2.27
N ARG A 144 -3.76 -28.58 1.88
CA ARG A 144 -4.58 -29.81 1.65
C ARG A 144 -4.12 -30.61 0.47
N SER A 145 -3.56 -30.00 -0.56
CA SER A 145 -3.10 -30.71 -1.77
C SER A 145 -1.95 -31.70 -1.50
N PHE A 146 -1.19 -31.51 -0.44
CA PHE A 146 -0.13 -32.45 -0.03
C PHE A 146 -0.64 -33.83 0.39
N ALA A 147 -1.90 -33.95 0.81
CA ALA A 147 -2.49 -35.24 1.17
C ALA A 147 -2.93 -36.03 -0.06
N SER A 148 -3.31 -35.33 -1.13
CA SER A 148 -3.96 -35.93 -2.31
C SER A 148 -2.98 -36.44 -3.35
N SER A 149 -1.77 -35.87 -3.41
CA SER A 149 -0.74 -36.28 -4.38
C SER A 149 0.64 -35.85 -3.89
N PRO A 150 1.68 -36.67 -4.04
CA PRO A 150 3.04 -36.21 -3.84
C PRO A 150 3.41 -35.32 -5.03
N VAL A 151 2.91 -34.06 -5.01
CA VAL A 151 3.26 -33.08 -6.03
C VAL A 151 4.66 -32.58 -5.72
N GLY A 152 5.66 -33.24 -6.32
CA GLY A 152 7.01 -32.69 -6.39
C GLY A 152 7.12 -31.64 -7.50
N PRO A 153 8.21 -30.88 -7.55
CA PRO A 153 8.50 -30.01 -8.66
C PRO A 153 8.45 -30.81 -9.98
N GLY A 154 7.58 -30.41 -10.92
CA GLY A 154 7.48 -31.05 -12.20
C GLY A 154 6.68 -32.36 -12.26
N THR A 155 5.69 -32.57 -11.39
CA THR A 155 4.82 -33.75 -11.51
C THR A 155 4.04 -33.72 -12.83
N VAL A 156 4.32 -34.71 -13.68
CA VAL A 156 3.56 -34.99 -14.92
C VAL A 156 2.18 -35.51 -14.50
N LEU A 157 1.11 -34.88 -14.98
CA LEU A 157 -0.22 -35.40 -14.78
C LEU A 157 -0.36 -36.69 -15.63
N THR A 158 -0.81 -37.78 -14.99
CA THR A 158 -1.26 -38.98 -15.69
C THR A 158 -2.76 -38.89 -15.91
N ASN A 159 -3.23 -39.35 -17.07
CA ASN A 159 -4.64 -39.59 -17.34
C ASN A 159 -5.16 -40.79 -16.50
N ASP A 160 -6.46 -41.06 -16.57
CA ASP A 160 -7.10 -42.14 -15.81
C ASP A 160 -6.51 -43.54 -16.15
N ASP A 161 -5.82 -43.68 -17.27
CA ASP A 161 -5.14 -44.89 -17.74
C ASP A 161 -3.69 -44.98 -17.26
N GLY A 162 -3.20 -43.98 -16.47
CA GLY A 162 -1.83 -43.96 -15.92
C GLY A 162 -0.76 -43.48 -16.89
N GLU A 163 -1.13 -43.05 -18.09
CA GLU A 163 -0.20 -42.48 -19.07
C GLU A 163 0.00 -40.95 -18.83
N PRO A 164 1.20 -40.42 -19.12
CA PRO A 164 1.42 -38.98 -19.03
C PRO A 164 0.41 -38.22 -19.90
N ALA A 165 -0.46 -37.43 -19.29
CA ALA A 165 -1.30 -36.51 -20.04
C ALA A 165 -0.38 -35.51 -20.76
N ASP A 166 -0.48 -35.43 -22.10
CA ASP A 166 0.36 -34.66 -23.00
C ASP A 166 1.08 -33.46 -22.35
N GLY A 167 2.30 -33.67 -21.87
CA GLY A 167 3.27 -32.61 -21.53
C GLY A 167 2.89 -31.58 -20.45
N VAL A 168 1.75 -31.72 -19.74
CA VAL A 168 1.32 -30.74 -18.76
C VAL A 168 2.00 -31.01 -17.42
N VAL A 169 3.17 -30.40 -17.22
CA VAL A 169 3.83 -30.32 -15.93
C VAL A 169 3.15 -29.26 -15.08
N ARG A 170 2.52 -29.66 -13.98
CA ARG A 170 1.97 -28.69 -13.01
C ARG A 170 3.06 -28.25 -12.05
N TRP A 171 3.33 -26.95 -12.09
CA TRP A 171 4.19 -26.28 -11.12
C TRP A 171 3.33 -25.49 -10.14
N ASN A 172 3.52 -25.68 -8.84
CA ASN A 172 2.90 -24.84 -7.83
C ASN A 172 3.58 -23.47 -7.72
N TRP A 173 4.86 -23.44 -8.09
CA TRP A 173 5.73 -22.26 -8.08
C TRP A 173 6.31 -22.03 -9.48
N HIS A 174 6.82 -20.84 -9.71
CA HIS A 174 7.40 -20.50 -11.01
C HIS A 174 8.66 -21.35 -11.28
N PRO A 175 8.81 -21.99 -12.46
CA PRO A 175 9.94 -22.90 -12.73
C PRO A 175 11.31 -22.20 -12.75
N ALA A 176 11.36 -20.90 -13.05
CA ALA A 176 12.59 -20.12 -13.00
C ALA A 176 12.84 -19.47 -11.62
N LEU A 177 12.15 -19.92 -10.56
CA LEU A 177 12.44 -19.45 -9.20
C LEU A 177 13.90 -19.77 -8.85
N PRO A 178 14.74 -18.78 -8.51
CA PRO A 178 16.13 -19.00 -8.12
C PRO A 178 16.25 -19.97 -6.93
N ASP A 179 17.33 -20.73 -6.87
CA ASP A 179 17.60 -21.61 -5.74
C ASP A 179 17.92 -20.82 -4.46
N PRO A 180 17.47 -21.29 -3.29
CA PRO A 180 17.79 -20.64 -2.02
C PRO A 180 19.30 -20.66 -1.75
N PRO A 181 19.84 -19.64 -1.07
CA PRO A 181 21.24 -19.64 -0.66
C PRO A 181 21.54 -20.79 0.34
N PRO A 182 22.81 -21.24 0.40
CA PRO A 182 23.20 -22.29 1.31
C PRO A 182 22.87 -21.96 2.78
N GLY A 183 22.23 -22.91 3.46
CA GLY A 183 21.85 -22.77 4.87
C GLY A 183 20.49 -22.13 5.12
N PHE A 184 19.76 -21.73 4.08
CA PHE A 184 18.38 -21.23 4.22
C PHE A 184 17.46 -22.29 4.86
N PRO A 185 16.52 -21.93 5.77
CA PRO A 185 16.21 -20.61 6.29
C PRO A 185 17.00 -20.21 7.55
N ARG A 186 17.95 -21.01 8.02
CA ARG A 186 18.74 -20.74 9.24
C ARG A 186 19.78 -19.64 9.04
N ARG A 187 20.11 -19.34 7.79
CA ARG A 187 20.90 -18.19 7.35
C ARG A 187 20.10 -17.47 6.30
N ALA A 188 19.76 -16.22 6.55
CA ALA A 188 18.97 -15.39 5.66
C ALA A 188 19.38 -13.91 5.82
N SER A 189 19.27 -13.17 4.75
CA SER A 189 19.47 -11.72 4.68
C SER A 189 18.46 -11.13 3.71
N PHE A 190 18.06 -9.87 3.90
CA PHE A 190 17.22 -9.16 2.95
C PHE A 190 17.94 -8.73 1.68
N ARG A 191 19.27 -8.83 1.67
CA ARG A 191 20.08 -8.53 0.49
C ARG A 191 19.75 -9.53 -0.63
N LEU A 192 19.32 -9.01 -1.77
CA LEU A 192 19.05 -9.82 -2.96
C LEU A 192 20.33 -10.03 -3.76
N ARG A 193 20.54 -11.26 -4.27
CA ARG A 193 21.54 -11.54 -5.29
C ARG A 193 21.08 -10.97 -6.65
N PRO A 194 21.96 -10.72 -7.62
CA PRO A 194 21.56 -10.29 -8.96
C PRO A 194 20.48 -11.17 -9.59
N ASP A 195 20.61 -12.49 -9.53
CA ASP A 195 19.62 -13.43 -10.06
C ASP A 195 18.26 -13.34 -9.35
N ASP A 196 18.26 -13.05 -8.03
CA ASP A 196 17.06 -12.84 -7.24
C ASP A 196 16.34 -11.57 -7.68
N ALA A 197 17.09 -10.49 -7.89
CA ALA A 197 16.59 -9.19 -8.34
C ALA A 197 16.04 -9.28 -9.77
N ASP A 198 16.79 -9.93 -10.68
CA ASP A 198 16.37 -10.13 -12.06
C ASP A 198 15.06 -10.93 -12.15
N PHE A 199 14.97 -12.01 -11.39
CA PHE A 199 13.75 -12.80 -11.32
C PHE A 199 12.54 -11.97 -10.83
N LEU A 200 12.69 -11.21 -9.75
CA LEU A 200 11.59 -10.39 -9.22
C LEU A 200 11.18 -9.28 -10.19
N GLN A 201 12.16 -8.60 -10.81
CA GLN A 201 11.92 -7.58 -11.84
C GLN A 201 11.14 -8.17 -13.01
N GLU A 202 11.62 -9.29 -13.54
CA GLU A 202 11.00 -10.00 -14.67
C GLU A 202 9.55 -10.43 -14.31
N ARG A 203 9.33 -10.96 -13.11
CA ARG A 203 7.99 -11.35 -12.66
C ARG A 203 7.03 -10.17 -12.57
N ILE A 204 7.46 -9.04 -12.04
CA ILE A 204 6.64 -7.82 -11.96
C ILE A 204 6.33 -7.30 -13.37
N GLN A 205 7.34 -7.21 -14.24
CA GLN A 205 7.17 -6.71 -15.61
C GLN A 205 6.29 -7.62 -16.47
N SER A 206 6.43 -8.94 -16.35
CA SER A 206 5.62 -9.89 -17.11
C SER A 206 4.17 -9.97 -16.62
N SER A 207 3.95 -9.88 -15.31
CA SER A 207 2.61 -10.04 -14.72
C SER A 207 1.80 -8.75 -14.74
N ALA A 208 2.45 -7.60 -14.68
CA ALA A 208 1.81 -6.29 -14.61
C ALA A 208 2.55 -5.21 -15.44
N PRO A 209 2.75 -5.42 -16.75
CA PRO A 209 3.62 -4.57 -17.59
C PRO A 209 3.20 -3.10 -17.66
N ASN A 210 1.92 -2.81 -17.47
CA ASN A 210 1.37 -1.46 -17.53
C ASN A 210 1.28 -0.76 -16.16
N SER A 211 1.78 -1.38 -15.09
CA SER A 211 1.78 -0.79 -13.75
C SER A 211 2.93 0.21 -13.55
N TYR A 212 2.72 1.16 -12.64
CA TYR A 212 3.82 2.05 -12.26
C TYR A 212 4.93 1.29 -11.52
N LEU A 213 4.59 0.19 -10.81
CA LEU A 213 5.57 -0.69 -10.19
C LEU A 213 6.54 -1.30 -11.24
N ALA A 214 6.03 -1.78 -12.37
CA ALA A 214 6.86 -2.33 -13.44
C ALA A 214 7.82 -1.28 -14.03
N PHE A 215 7.37 -0.03 -14.20
CA PHE A 215 8.23 1.09 -14.59
C PHE A 215 9.33 1.36 -13.54
N LEU A 216 8.98 1.39 -12.26
CA LEU A 216 9.93 1.68 -11.19
C LEU A 216 11.06 0.65 -11.10
N VAL A 217 10.74 -0.63 -11.14
CA VAL A 217 11.76 -1.70 -11.07
C VAL A 217 12.60 -1.79 -12.35
N GLY A 218 12.09 -1.34 -13.51
CA GLY A 218 12.81 -1.34 -14.77
C GLY A 218 13.65 -0.08 -14.99
N GLU A 219 13.07 1.09 -14.81
CA GLU A 219 13.63 2.37 -15.25
C GLU A 219 13.69 3.44 -14.13
N GLY A 220 13.17 3.12 -12.94
CA GLY A 220 13.03 4.09 -11.84
C GLY A 220 14.35 4.64 -11.32
N GLY A 221 15.38 3.82 -11.26
CA GLY A 221 16.66 4.16 -10.64
C GLY A 221 16.57 4.31 -9.12
N ILE A 222 17.72 4.36 -8.45
CA ILE A 222 17.81 4.50 -6.99
C ILE A 222 17.38 5.90 -6.57
N PHE A 223 16.66 6.00 -5.48
CA PHE A 223 16.17 7.26 -4.89
C PHE A 223 16.19 7.18 -3.35
N SER A 224 16.09 8.34 -2.67
CA SER A 224 15.99 8.40 -1.22
C SER A 224 14.54 8.39 -0.75
N PRO A 225 14.08 7.36 -0.01
CA PRO A 225 12.71 7.29 0.52
C PRO A 225 12.36 8.45 1.46
N GLU A 226 13.34 9.01 2.14
CA GLU A 226 13.15 10.12 3.07
C GLU A 226 12.73 11.41 2.36
N THR A 227 13.10 11.57 1.09
CA THR A 227 12.78 12.75 0.29
C THR A 227 11.60 12.57 -0.63
N VAL A 228 11.17 11.32 -0.88
CA VAL A 228 10.07 10.95 -1.78
C VAL A 228 8.92 10.36 -0.96
N LEU A 229 8.09 11.22 -0.41
CA LEU A 229 6.99 10.82 0.48
C LEU A 229 5.77 10.26 -0.25
N PHE A 230 5.63 10.56 -1.54
CA PHE A 230 4.49 10.14 -2.37
C PHE A 230 4.97 9.65 -3.74
N PRO A 231 4.29 8.69 -4.36
CA PRO A 231 4.74 8.09 -5.62
C PRO A 231 4.88 9.09 -6.78
N TRP A 232 4.09 10.14 -6.81
CA TRP A 232 4.18 11.19 -7.85
C TRP A 232 5.36 12.15 -7.66
N GLN A 233 6.08 12.10 -6.54
CA GLN A 233 7.30 12.88 -6.29
C GLN A 233 8.57 12.16 -6.75
N HIS A 234 8.45 10.90 -7.20
CA HIS A 234 9.60 10.15 -7.65
C HIS A 234 10.31 10.86 -8.83
N PRO A 235 11.65 10.99 -8.80
CA PRO A 235 12.39 11.82 -9.78
C PRO A 235 12.16 11.43 -11.24
N ARG A 236 11.93 10.15 -11.50
CA ARG A 236 11.73 9.60 -12.85
C ARG A 236 10.26 9.63 -13.32
N THR A 237 9.32 10.12 -12.50
CA THR A 237 7.88 10.13 -12.84
C THR A 237 7.59 10.81 -14.19
N ALA A 238 8.32 11.86 -14.54
CA ALA A 238 8.17 12.56 -15.82
C ALA A 238 8.49 11.66 -17.03
N HIS A 239 9.32 10.62 -16.86
CA HIS A 239 9.70 9.67 -17.90
C HIS A 239 8.78 8.44 -17.96
N ALA A 240 7.91 8.28 -16.97
CA ALA A 240 6.97 7.16 -16.95
C ALA A 240 6.01 7.19 -18.16
N PRO A 241 5.50 6.04 -18.61
CA PRO A 241 4.49 5.96 -19.66
C PRO A 241 3.30 6.87 -19.39
N GLU A 242 2.66 7.37 -20.44
CA GLU A 242 1.53 8.31 -20.36
C GLU A 242 0.40 7.76 -19.47
N LEU A 243 0.12 6.45 -19.57
CA LEU A 243 -0.87 5.77 -18.73
C LEU A 243 -0.52 5.94 -17.25
N ASN A 244 0.71 5.66 -16.86
CA ASN A 244 1.14 5.76 -15.46
C ASN A 244 1.13 7.20 -14.95
N ARG A 245 1.56 8.17 -15.77
CA ARG A 245 1.48 9.59 -15.39
C ARG A 245 0.04 10.04 -15.14
N ARG A 246 -0.92 9.58 -15.95
CA ARG A 246 -2.35 9.86 -15.76
C ARG A 246 -2.89 9.20 -14.50
N GLN A 247 -2.57 7.93 -14.24
CA GLN A 247 -2.95 7.21 -13.03
C GLN A 247 -2.40 7.90 -11.77
N LEU A 248 -1.13 8.30 -11.78
CA LEU A 248 -0.50 9.07 -10.70
C LEU A 248 -1.16 10.45 -10.51
N ALA A 249 -1.52 11.13 -11.58
CA ALA A 249 -2.24 12.39 -11.49
C ALA A 249 -3.62 12.23 -10.83
N HIS A 250 -4.36 11.16 -11.15
CA HIS A 250 -5.60 10.83 -10.47
C HIS A 250 -5.39 10.50 -8.98
N ALA A 251 -4.38 9.70 -8.65
CA ALA A 251 -4.02 9.36 -7.27
C ALA A 251 -3.64 10.60 -6.46
N ARG A 252 -2.80 11.48 -7.00
CA ARG A 252 -2.42 12.75 -6.37
C ARG A 252 -3.63 13.65 -6.13
N ASN A 253 -4.47 13.83 -7.13
CA ASN A 253 -5.65 14.71 -7.02
C ASN A 253 -6.65 14.16 -6.00
N PHE A 254 -6.88 12.86 -5.98
CA PHE A 254 -7.72 12.21 -4.98
C PHE A 254 -7.14 12.34 -3.57
N SER A 255 -5.83 12.10 -3.40
CA SER A 255 -5.12 12.32 -2.13
C SER A 255 -5.25 13.76 -1.65
N LEU A 256 -5.02 14.75 -2.53
CA LEU A 256 -5.14 16.16 -2.20
C LEU A 256 -6.56 16.54 -1.78
N VAL A 257 -7.56 16.19 -2.58
CA VAL A 257 -8.94 16.63 -2.35
C VAL A 257 -9.54 15.95 -1.12
N MET A 258 -9.33 14.64 -0.95
CA MET A 258 -9.90 13.88 0.16
C MET A 258 -9.22 14.15 1.50
N HIS A 259 -7.98 14.62 1.50
CA HIS A 259 -7.30 15.07 2.72
C HIS A 259 -8.09 16.16 3.43
N GLY A 260 -8.61 17.15 2.69
CA GLY A 260 -9.45 18.19 3.28
C GLY A 260 -10.73 17.66 3.93
N ALA A 261 -11.36 16.64 3.35
CA ALA A 261 -12.53 16.01 3.97
C ALA A 261 -12.16 15.35 5.32
N ALA A 262 -11.02 14.68 5.38
CA ALA A 262 -10.51 14.05 6.61
C ALA A 262 -10.16 15.10 7.68
N LEU A 263 -9.51 16.19 7.30
CA LEU A 263 -9.20 17.28 8.22
C LEU A 263 -10.48 17.96 8.76
N CYS A 264 -11.43 18.29 7.87
CA CYS A 264 -12.73 18.85 8.28
C CYS A 264 -13.48 17.92 9.24
N TYR A 265 -13.52 16.62 8.93
CA TYR A 265 -14.16 15.62 9.78
C TYR A 265 -13.54 15.62 11.20
N ASN A 266 -12.22 15.62 11.30
CA ASN A 266 -11.53 15.62 12.59
C ASN A 266 -11.73 16.94 13.36
N LEU A 267 -11.71 18.10 12.68
CA LEU A 267 -12.01 19.39 13.29
C LEU A 267 -13.43 19.38 13.89
N LEU A 268 -14.42 18.92 13.15
CA LEU A 268 -15.80 18.82 13.65
C LEU A 268 -15.94 17.86 14.85
N LEU A 269 -15.16 16.79 14.92
CA LEU A 269 -15.13 15.90 16.08
C LEU A 269 -14.52 16.57 17.31
N VAL A 270 -13.42 17.33 17.14
CA VAL A 270 -12.82 18.10 18.23
C VAL A 270 -13.81 19.13 18.77
N GLU A 271 -14.46 19.90 17.88
CA GLU A 271 -15.46 20.89 18.26
C GLU A 271 -16.66 20.26 18.99
N ALA A 272 -17.13 19.09 18.51
CA ALA A 272 -18.20 18.33 19.18
C ALA A 272 -17.77 17.87 20.59
N ARG A 273 -16.51 17.47 20.77
CA ARG A 273 -15.98 17.06 22.08
C ARG A 273 -15.78 18.24 23.01
N LEU A 274 -15.28 19.38 22.52
CA LEU A 274 -15.18 20.63 23.29
C LEU A 274 -16.53 21.14 23.75
N ALA A 275 -17.58 20.96 22.96
CA ALA A 275 -18.95 21.31 23.35
C ALA A 275 -19.49 20.47 24.53
N LEU A 276 -18.98 19.24 24.69
CA LEU A 276 -19.33 18.36 25.81
C LEU A 276 -18.46 18.60 27.05
N ARG A 277 -17.17 18.84 26.85
CA ARG A 277 -16.17 19.10 27.88
C ARG A 277 -15.03 19.93 27.32
N GLN A 278 -14.65 20.98 28.01
CA GLN A 278 -13.50 21.78 27.63
C GLN A 278 -12.24 21.18 28.25
N THR A 279 -11.24 20.90 27.42
CA THR A 279 -9.90 20.46 27.85
C THR A 279 -8.85 21.19 27.03
N ASP A 280 -7.74 21.58 27.67
CA ASP A 280 -6.62 22.26 26.99
C ASP A 280 -6.10 21.41 25.79
N ALA A 281 -6.02 20.10 25.97
CA ALA A 281 -5.57 19.18 24.91
C ALA A 281 -6.50 19.16 23.68
N ASP A 282 -7.80 19.37 23.85
CA ASP A 282 -8.73 19.47 22.73
C ASP A 282 -8.72 20.86 22.09
N GLU A 283 -8.45 21.90 22.86
CA GLU A 283 -8.24 23.25 22.32
C GLU A 283 -6.99 23.31 21.44
N GLU A 284 -5.86 22.79 21.92
CA GLU A 284 -4.62 22.67 21.14
C GLU A 284 -4.82 21.83 19.87
N ARG A 285 -5.58 20.73 19.97
CA ARG A 285 -5.89 19.88 18.83
C ARG A 285 -6.79 20.58 17.82
N ARG A 286 -7.78 21.37 18.25
CA ARG A 286 -8.60 22.19 17.36
C ARG A 286 -7.74 23.15 16.57
N ASP A 287 -6.85 23.87 17.24
CA ASP A 287 -5.97 24.85 16.61
C ASP A 287 -5.03 24.18 15.60
N THR A 288 -4.48 23.00 15.95
CA THR A 288 -3.71 22.18 15.01
C THR A 288 -4.52 21.83 13.74
N TYR A 289 -5.78 21.43 13.84
CA TYR A 289 -6.60 21.13 12.67
C TYR A 289 -6.96 22.36 11.84
N VAL A 290 -7.12 23.51 12.48
CA VAL A 290 -7.30 24.79 11.78
C VAL A 290 -6.07 25.11 10.94
N ASP A 291 -4.87 25.04 11.53
CA ASP A 291 -3.61 25.27 10.81
C ASP A 291 -3.42 24.29 9.65
N MET A 292 -3.68 23.01 9.87
CA MET A 292 -3.60 22.00 8.82
C MET A 292 -4.60 22.25 7.67
N LEU A 293 -5.79 22.75 7.97
CA LEU A 293 -6.78 23.11 6.97
C LEU A 293 -6.38 24.35 6.17
N GLU A 294 -5.74 25.32 6.78
CA GLU A 294 -5.21 26.50 6.10
C GLU A 294 -4.08 26.10 5.12
N GLN A 295 -3.16 25.25 5.57
CA GLN A 295 -2.08 24.70 4.74
C GLN A 295 -2.66 23.89 3.57
N TRP A 296 -3.59 22.98 3.86
CA TRP A 296 -4.28 22.21 2.82
C TRP A 296 -4.95 23.11 1.78
N TRP A 297 -5.64 24.15 2.24
CA TRP A 297 -6.33 25.08 1.34
C TRP A 297 -5.36 25.91 0.49
N ALA A 298 -4.22 26.29 1.04
CA ALA A 298 -3.15 26.93 0.29
C ALA A 298 -2.64 26.02 -0.84
N GLU A 299 -2.44 24.73 -0.56
CA GLU A 299 -2.05 23.73 -1.56
C GLU A 299 -3.16 23.56 -2.63
N VAL A 300 -4.42 23.40 -2.22
CA VAL A 300 -5.56 23.30 -3.16
C VAL A 300 -5.64 24.53 -4.07
N LYS A 301 -5.40 25.75 -3.54
CA LYS A 301 -5.34 26.97 -4.33
C LYS A 301 -4.20 26.97 -5.34
N ALA A 302 -3.02 26.47 -4.98
CA ALA A 302 -1.89 26.33 -5.89
C ALA A 302 -2.23 25.38 -7.07
N TRP A 303 -3.09 24.40 -6.84
CA TRP A 303 -3.57 23.43 -7.84
C TRP A 303 -4.96 23.74 -8.42
N THR A 304 -5.45 24.99 -8.28
CA THR A 304 -6.81 25.40 -8.69
C THR A 304 -7.20 24.89 -10.06
N ARG A 305 -6.36 25.12 -11.09
CA ARG A 305 -6.66 24.69 -12.47
C ARG A 305 -6.83 23.17 -12.57
N VAL A 306 -5.96 22.41 -11.92
CA VAL A 306 -5.99 20.95 -11.94
C VAL A 306 -7.25 20.44 -11.25
N VAL A 307 -7.59 20.96 -10.06
CA VAL A 307 -8.77 20.55 -9.30
C VAL A 307 -10.06 20.93 -10.07
N GLN A 308 -10.12 22.11 -10.68
CA GLN A 308 -11.27 22.55 -11.46
C GLN A 308 -11.52 21.71 -12.72
N GLN A 309 -10.46 21.29 -13.40
CA GLN A 309 -10.50 20.55 -14.65
C GLN A 309 -10.35 19.03 -14.48
N TRP A 310 -10.26 18.53 -13.24
CA TRP A 310 -10.07 17.11 -13.00
C TRP A 310 -11.25 16.28 -13.55
N ASP A 311 -10.96 15.45 -14.54
CA ASP A 311 -11.95 14.59 -15.20
C ASP A 311 -12.33 13.39 -14.30
N MET A 312 -13.54 13.46 -13.77
CA MET A 312 -14.09 12.41 -12.89
C MET A 312 -14.48 11.15 -13.66
N THR A 313 -14.81 11.24 -14.95
CA THR A 313 -15.09 10.06 -15.77
C THR A 313 -13.84 9.22 -15.93
N SER A 314 -12.73 9.84 -16.33
CA SER A 314 -11.43 9.18 -16.42
C SER A 314 -10.91 8.67 -15.07
N PHE A 315 -11.15 9.42 -13.99
CA PHE A 315 -10.79 9.01 -12.62
C PHE A 315 -11.52 7.71 -12.22
N TRP A 316 -12.84 7.66 -12.38
CA TRP A 316 -13.60 6.46 -12.02
C TRP A 316 -13.25 5.27 -12.91
N ALA A 317 -13.05 5.48 -14.20
CA ALA A 317 -12.58 4.43 -15.10
C ALA A 317 -11.22 3.84 -14.66
N THR A 318 -10.33 4.68 -14.12
CA THR A 318 -9.06 4.23 -13.53
C THR A 318 -9.27 3.46 -12.24
N ALA A 319 -10.08 3.95 -11.32
CA ALA A 319 -10.34 3.29 -10.04
C ALA A 319 -11.05 1.94 -10.23
N GLU A 320 -11.95 1.83 -11.20
CA GLU A 320 -12.66 0.59 -11.54
C GLU A 320 -11.76 -0.53 -12.07
N GLN A 321 -10.60 -0.19 -12.64
CA GLN A 321 -9.60 -1.20 -13.03
C GLN A 321 -9.08 -1.97 -11.81
N GLY A 322 -8.90 -1.29 -10.67
CA GLY A 322 -8.49 -1.94 -9.42
C GLY A 322 -9.65 -2.53 -8.62
N ASN A 323 -10.84 -1.91 -8.67
CA ASN A 323 -12.02 -2.40 -7.99
C ASN A 323 -13.31 -2.02 -8.74
N PRO A 324 -13.90 -2.94 -9.50
CA PRO A 324 -15.16 -2.67 -10.22
C PRO A 324 -16.37 -2.49 -9.31
N ASN A 325 -16.26 -2.84 -8.03
CA ASN A 325 -17.37 -2.84 -7.06
C ASN A 325 -17.38 -1.63 -6.12
N ILE A 326 -16.80 -0.49 -6.52
CA ILE A 326 -16.84 0.73 -5.72
C ILE A 326 -18.30 1.18 -5.52
N HIS A 327 -18.72 1.26 -4.24
CA HIS A 327 -20.11 1.49 -3.89
C HIS A 327 -20.59 2.88 -4.32
N ARG A 328 -21.83 2.99 -4.84
CA ARG A 328 -22.42 4.26 -5.33
C ARG A 328 -22.42 5.38 -4.26
N ARG A 329 -22.64 5.06 -2.98
CA ARG A 329 -22.58 6.05 -1.89
C ARG A 329 -21.18 6.63 -1.70
N THR A 330 -20.12 5.86 -1.97
CA THR A 330 -18.73 6.35 -1.92
C THR A 330 -18.48 7.31 -3.09
N ARG A 331 -18.95 6.99 -4.30
CA ARG A 331 -18.87 7.89 -5.45
C ARG A 331 -19.61 9.21 -5.17
N TYR A 332 -20.84 9.13 -4.71
CA TYR A 332 -21.64 10.30 -4.37
C TYR A 332 -20.93 11.21 -3.34
N PHE A 333 -20.36 10.62 -2.29
CA PHE A 333 -19.60 11.35 -1.27
C PHE A 333 -18.40 12.08 -1.87
N VAL A 334 -17.57 11.39 -2.65
CA VAL A 334 -16.36 11.94 -3.27
C VAL A 334 -16.72 13.08 -4.24
N GLU A 335 -17.72 12.87 -5.10
CA GLU A 335 -18.14 13.88 -6.11
C GLU A 335 -18.78 15.10 -5.45
N THR A 336 -19.60 14.89 -4.41
CA THR A 336 -20.23 15.99 -3.65
C THR A 336 -19.18 16.81 -2.91
N TRP A 337 -18.20 16.16 -2.25
CA TRP A 337 -17.11 16.86 -1.61
C TRP A 337 -16.28 17.67 -2.61
N LEU A 338 -15.89 17.07 -3.73
CA LEU A 338 -15.17 17.76 -4.80
C LEU A 338 -15.96 18.96 -5.33
N ALA A 339 -17.28 18.83 -5.48
CA ALA A 339 -18.13 19.94 -5.93
C ALA A 339 -18.07 21.12 -4.94
N PHE A 340 -18.07 20.88 -3.64
CA PHE A 340 -17.91 21.93 -2.63
C PHE A 340 -16.55 22.60 -2.71
N VAL A 341 -15.48 21.83 -2.84
CA VAL A 341 -14.11 22.36 -3.01
C VAL A 341 -14.04 23.24 -4.26
N ARG A 342 -14.57 22.76 -5.39
CA ARG A 342 -14.61 23.51 -6.67
C ARG A 342 -15.42 24.80 -6.56
N GLU A 343 -16.57 24.77 -5.91
CA GLU A 343 -17.42 25.94 -5.67
C GLU A 343 -16.68 27.02 -4.89
N HIS A 344 -15.99 26.61 -3.78
CA HIS A 344 -15.22 27.53 -2.93
C HIS A 344 -13.99 28.11 -3.64
N LEU A 345 -13.29 27.30 -4.44
CA LEU A 345 -12.19 27.78 -5.28
C LEU A 345 -12.65 28.86 -6.27
N ARG A 346 -13.79 28.65 -6.94
CA ARG A 346 -14.33 29.64 -7.89
C ARG A 346 -14.75 30.93 -7.22
N GLY A 347 -15.28 30.82 -6.00
CA GLY A 347 -15.70 31.97 -5.20
C GLY A 347 -14.57 32.76 -4.55
N GLY A 348 -13.32 32.24 -4.59
CA GLY A 348 -12.17 32.84 -3.92
C GLY A 348 -12.31 32.89 -2.39
N HIS A 349 -13.12 31.99 -1.80
CA HIS A 349 -13.45 32.02 -0.38
C HIS A 349 -12.34 31.42 0.50
N PRO A 350 -12.21 31.89 1.77
CA PRO A 350 -11.31 31.29 2.73
C PRO A 350 -11.81 29.89 3.16
N VAL A 351 -10.91 29.05 3.68
CA VAL A 351 -11.22 27.67 4.09
C VAL A 351 -12.26 27.61 5.20
N ASP A 352 -12.25 28.55 6.12
CA ASP A 352 -13.21 28.64 7.22
C ASP A 352 -14.67 28.65 6.72
N ARG A 353 -14.94 29.36 5.62
CA ARG A 353 -16.28 29.38 5.02
C ARG A 353 -16.68 28.01 4.45
N LEU A 354 -15.72 27.22 3.94
CA LEU A 354 -15.97 25.85 3.50
C LEU A 354 -16.34 24.96 4.68
N VAL A 355 -15.50 24.96 5.71
CA VAL A 355 -15.63 24.09 6.89
C VAL A 355 -16.92 24.41 7.68
N ARG A 356 -17.28 25.69 7.82
CA ARG A 356 -18.49 26.13 8.53
C ARG A 356 -19.76 26.05 7.68
N SER A 357 -19.64 25.64 6.40
CA SER A 357 -20.82 25.45 5.54
C SER A 357 -21.70 24.32 6.09
N GLN A 358 -22.96 24.59 6.37
CA GLN A 358 -23.91 23.57 6.84
C GLN A 358 -23.97 22.37 5.91
N ARG A 359 -23.88 22.59 4.60
CA ARG A 359 -23.86 21.54 3.58
C ARG A 359 -22.65 20.58 3.73
N VAL A 360 -21.48 21.11 4.11
CA VAL A 360 -20.27 20.33 4.37
C VAL A 360 -20.41 19.54 5.67
N VAL A 361 -20.89 20.21 6.72
CA VAL A 361 -21.13 19.57 8.03
C VAL A 361 -22.12 18.42 7.89
N ASP A 362 -23.23 18.63 7.20
CA ASP A 362 -24.26 17.61 6.98
C ASP A 362 -23.73 16.44 6.14
N LEU A 363 -22.95 16.71 5.09
CA LEU A 363 -22.32 15.68 4.28
C LEU A 363 -21.42 14.76 5.11
N LEU A 364 -20.55 15.32 5.96
CA LEU A 364 -19.60 14.57 6.78
C LEU A 364 -20.32 13.78 7.89
N LYS A 365 -21.27 14.40 8.59
CA LYS A 365 -22.07 13.74 9.63
C LYS A 365 -22.91 12.58 9.07
N GLU A 366 -23.57 12.82 7.95
CA GLU A 366 -24.38 11.78 7.29
C GLU A 366 -23.49 10.65 6.77
N ARG A 367 -22.31 10.98 6.22
CA ARG A 367 -21.36 9.96 5.78
C ARG A 367 -20.90 9.08 6.93
N GLU A 368 -20.55 9.63 8.08
CA GLU A 368 -20.19 8.84 9.25
C GLU A 368 -21.35 7.98 9.73
N ARG A 369 -22.56 8.54 9.78
CA ARG A 369 -23.77 7.81 10.18
C ARG A 369 -24.03 6.59 9.28
N GLN A 370 -23.88 6.76 7.96
CA GLN A 370 -24.05 5.67 7.00
C GLN A 370 -23.04 4.54 7.17
N LEU A 371 -21.81 4.86 7.59
CA LEU A 371 -20.73 3.88 7.77
C LEU A 371 -20.79 3.18 9.12
N LYS A 372 -21.15 3.91 10.19
CA LYS A 372 -21.00 3.44 11.56
C LYS A 372 -22.34 3.18 12.29
N GLY A 373 -23.46 3.65 11.74
CA GLY A 373 -24.76 3.52 12.36
C GLY A 373 -24.81 4.12 13.78
N SER A 374 -25.19 3.32 14.77
CA SER A 374 -25.27 3.75 16.17
C SER A 374 -23.91 4.06 16.81
N ARG A 375 -22.79 3.70 16.18
CA ARG A 375 -21.42 4.01 16.64
C ARG A 375 -20.87 5.30 16.03
N ALA A 376 -21.69 6.06 15.29
CA ALA A 376 -21.26 7.34 14.73
C ALA A 376 -21.00 8.34 15.85
N ARG A 377 -19.81 8.92 15.88
CA ARG A 377 -19.29 9.77 16.98
C ARG A 377 -20.07 11.07 17.13
N PHE A 378 -20.56 11.65 16.03
CA PHE A 378 -21.41 12.84 16.09
C PHE A 378 -22.76 12.63 16.81
N TYR A 379 -23.19 11.38 16.98
CA TYR A 379 -24.48 11.02 17.59
C TYR A 379 -24.33 10.14 18.83
N ASN A 380 -23.10 9.76 19.19
CA ASN A 380 -22.82 8.88 20.32
C ASN A 380 -21.63 9.42 21.13
N PRO A 381 -21.91 10.08 22.30
CA PRO A 381 -20.87 10.62 23.14
C PRO A 381 -19.81 9.60 23.60
N HIS A 382 -20.21 8.35 23.88
CA HIS A 382 -19.24 7.31 24.26
C HIS A 382 -18.30 6.94 23.12
N ALA A 383 -18.79 6.91 21.87
CA ALA A 383 -17.95 6.68 20.70
C ALA A 383 -17.02 7.87 20.43
N LEU A 384 -17.48 9.10 20.75
CA LEU A 384 -16.66 10.31 20.66
C LEU A 384 -15.58 10.35 21.74
N ASP A 385 -15.89 9.92 22.97
CA ASP A 385 -14.90 9.82 24.05
C ASP A 385 -13.77 8.83 23.74
N GLY A 386 -14.08 7.72 23.08
CA GLY A 386 -13.11 6.73 22.61
C GLY A 386 -12.30 7.14 21.38
N TRP A 387 -12.54 8.34 20.85
CA TRP A 387 -11.76 8.83 19.71
C TRP A 387 -10.37 9.28 20.14
N ASN A 388 -9.32 8.75 19.49
CA ASN A 388 -7.92 9.01 19.81
C ASN A 388 -7.41 10.42 19.38
N GLY A 389 -8.28 11.23 18.79
CA GLY A 389 -7.92 12.59 18.34
C GLY A 389 -7.41 12.65 16.90
N ARG A 390 -7.25 11.50 16.21
CA ARG A 390 -6.75 11.45 14.84
C ARG A 390 -7.36 10.28 14.09
N SER A 391 -8.33 10.55 13.26
CA SER A 391 -9.02 9.51 12.50
C SER A 391 -8.79 9.72 11.01
N GLY A 392 -7.90 8.93 10.40
CA GLY A 392 -7.63 8.99 8.96
C GLY A 392 -7.18 10.37 8.47
N ALA A 393 -6.54 11.16 9.35
CA ALA A 393 -6.11 12.53 9.05
C ALA A 393 -4.86 12.59 8.16
N ASP A 394 -4.22 11.45 7.91
CA ASP A 394 -3.04 11.39 7.07
C ASP A 394 -3.41 11.47 5.59
N ARG A 395 -2.51 12.03 4.83
CA ARG A 395 -2.62 12.08 3.38
C ARG A 395 -2.43 10.69 2.77
N LEU A 396 -3.24 10.34 1.77
CA LEU A 396 -3.17 9.04 1.12
C LEU A 396 -1.86 8.89 0.35
N ASN A 397 -1.08 7.87 0.66
CA ASN A 397 0.21 7.56 0.05
C ASN A 397 0.22 6.27 -0.81
N TYR A 398 -0.90 5.55 -0.89
CA TYR A 398 -1.07 4.36 -1.74
C TYR A 398 -0.01 3.28 -1.49
N ARG A 399 0.29 2.98 -0.24
CA ARG A 399 1.31 1.97 0.16
C ARG A 399 2.75 2.36 -0.21
N TRP A 400 2.99 3.64 -0.57
CA TRP A 400 4.27 4.09 -1.09
C TRP A 400 5.47 3.73 -0.19
N PRO A 401 5.43 3.85 1.14
CA PRO A 401 6.55 3.47 1.99
C PRO A 401 6.98 2.00 1.80
N VAL A 402 6.01 1.09 1.69
CA VAL A 402 6.27 -0.33 1.44
C VAL A 402 6.78 -0.57 0.02
N VAL A 403 6.16 0.09 -0.95
CA VAL A 403 6.53 -0.04 -2.37
C VAL A 403 7.95 0.47 -2.59
N SER A 404 8.33 1.61 -2.00
CA SER A 404 9.68 2.16 -2.11
C SER A 404 10.74 1.21 -1.54
N ASP A 405 10.48 0.58 -0.38
CA ASP A 405 11.38 -0.43 0.18
C ASP A 405 11.53 -1.64 -0.76
N ILE A 406 10.44 -2.16 -1.30
CA ILE A 406 10.45 -3.29 -2.25
C ILE A 406 11.22 -2.94 -3.54
N VAL A 407 10.95 -1.76 -4.11
CA VAL A 407 11.63 -1.30 -5.33
C VAL A 407 13.12 -1.13 -5.08
N LEU A 408 13.51 -0.51 -3.98
CA LEU A 408 14.91 -0.30 -3.63
C LEU A 408 15.65 -1.62 -3.32
N ASP A 409 14.99 -2.58 -2.66
CA ASP A 409 15.57 -3.92 -2.48
C ASP A 409 15.94 -4.55 -3.82
N ILE A 410 15.04 -4.49 -4.82
CA ILE A 410 15.28 -5.05 -6.15
C ILE A 410 16.39 -4.29 -6.88
N LEU A 411 16.35 -2.97 -6.91
CA LEU A 411 17.34 -2.15 -7.59
C LEU A 411 18.74 -2.28 -6.98
N ASN A 412 18.84 -2.36 -5.66
CA ASN A 412 20.11 -2.58 -4.96
C ASN A 412 20.71 -3.98 -5.24
N GLY A 413 19.86 -4.99 -5.47
CA GLY A 413 20.34 -6.32 -5.85
C GLY A 413 21.14 -6.33 -7.15
N PHE A 414 20.85 -5.43 -8.10
CA PHE A 414 21.65 -5.26 -9.33
C PHE A 414 22.97 -4.51 -9.09
N ALA A 415 22.95 -3.47 -8.25
CA ALA A 415 24.13 -2.64 -8.02
C ALA A 415 25.31 -3.42 -7.36
N GLU A 416 25.00 -4.42 -6.57
CA GLU A 416 26.03 -5.27 -5.93
C GLU A 416 26.68 -6.25 -6.93
N GLY A 417 25.96 -6.73 -7.93
CA GLY A 417 26.52 -7.58 -8.98
C GLY A 417 27.57 -6.87 -9.84
N GLU A 418 27.45 -5.56 -10.02
CA GLU A 418 28.47 -4.76 -10.71
C GLU A 418 29.75 -4.60 -9.89
N PHE A 419 29.66 -4.55 -8.56
CA PHE A 419 30.83 -4.43 -7.67
C PHE A 419 31.63 -5.73 -7.59
N ASP A 420 30.96 -6.89 -7.50
CA ASP A 420 31.63 -8.20 -7.46
C ASP A 420 32.27 -8.55 -8.82
N ALA A 421 31.66 -8.15 -9.94
CA ALA A 421 32.21 -8.33 -11.28
C ALA A 421 33.42 -7.41 -11.58
N ALA A 422 33.54 -6.28 -10.90
CA ALA A 422 34.64 -5.35 -11.06
C ALA A 422 35.87 -5.65 -10.16
N THR A 423 35.72 -6.54 -9.18
CA THR A 423 36.74 -6.94 -8.19
C THR A 423 37.22 -8.38 -8.35
N GLY A 424 36.67 -9.18 -9.27
CA GLY A 424 37.09 -10.54 -9.63
C GLY A 424 37.80 -10.56 -10.97
#